data_468b1247c0559fa25ba875b3b9483288
#
_entry.id   468b1247c0559fa25ba875b3b9483288
#
_cell.length_a   1.000
_cell.length_b   1.000
_cell.length_c   1.000
_cell.angle_alpha   90.00
_cell.angle_beta   90.00
_cell.angle_gamma   90.00
#
_symmetry.space_group_name_H-M   'P 1'
#
loop_
_entity.id
_entity.type
_entity.pdbx_description
1 polymer ?
#
loop_
_entity_poly.entity_id
_entity_poly.type
_entity_poly.pdbx_seq_one_letter_code
_entity_poly.pdbx_strand_id
1 'polypeptide(L)'
;SSWQWVRLANVVQVNPKNVAPNETPAAFIPMDCVDATYLSKNTYHERKWGDIKAGFTHFADGDVAFAKITPCFQNRKSMILRNLPNGIGAGTTELKVLRPYGKTINREYLLFFLESPYFVEEAVFKGTANQQRIISGYMENKLFPLPPLSEQQRISEKIKEAYKLIGM
;
A
#
# COMPACT_ATOMS: atom_id res chain seq x y z
N SER A 1 -11.28 -27.15 -1.27
CA SER A 1 -10.37 -26.01 -1.39
C SER A 1 -10.96 -24.79 -0.68
N SER A 2 -10.15 -24.12 0.12
CA SER A 2 -10.53 -22.95 0.89
C SER A 2 -10.12 -21.63 0.21
N TRP A 3 -9.67 -21.66 -1.04
CA TRP A 3 -9.38 -20.48 -1.84
C TRP A 3 -10.67 -19.81 -2.31
N GLN A 4 -10.74 -18.48 -2.15
CA GLN A 4 -11.86 -17.68 -2.64
C GLN A 4 -11.34 -16.51 -3.46
N TRP A 5 -12.14 -16.09 -4.45
CA TRP A 5 -11.92 -14.83 -5.17
C TRP A 5 -12.88 -13.81 -4.62
N VAL A 6 -12.36 -12.71 -4.13
CA VAL A 6 -13.16 -11.64 -3.54
C VAL A 6 -12.78 -10.30 -4.18
N ARG A 7 -13.69 -9.34 -4.15
CA ARG A 7 -13.32 -7.96 -4.50
C ARG A 7 -12.40 -7.40 -3.41
N LEU A 8 -11.32 -6.75 -3.80
CA LEU A 8 -10.33 -6.26 -2.85
C LEU A 8 -10.95 -5.31 -1.81
N ALA A 9 -11.87 -4.44 -2.22
CA ALA A 9 -12.55 -3.52 -1.30
C ALA A 9 -13.39 -4.22 -0.22
N ASN A 10 -13.72 -5.50 -0.39
CA ASN A 10 -14.48 -6.25 0.62
C ASN A 10 -13.60 -6.74 1.78
N VAL A 11 -12.28 -6.71 1.62
CA VAL A 11 -11.32 -7.24 2.61
C VAL A 11 -10.35 -6.19 3.12
N VAL A 12 -10.39 -4.97 2.58
CA VAL A 12 -9.56 -3.85 3.04
C VAL A 12 -10.39 -2.58 3.19
N GLN A 13 -10.02 -1.76 4.17
CA GLN A 13 -10.48 -0.39 4.26
C GLN A 13 -9.57 0.49 3.40
N VAL A 14 -10.16 1.30 2.54
CA VAL A 14 -9.42 2.17 1.60
C VAL A 14 -9.30 3.56 2.19
N ASN A 15 -8.09 4.13 2.18
CA ASN A 15 -7.79 5.47 2.68
C ASN A 15 -8.39 5.74 4.07
N PRO A 16 -8.04 4.93 5.08
CA PRO A 16 -8.55 5.12 6.44
C PRO A 16 -8.11 6.45 7.00
N LYS A 17 -8.84 6.96 7.99
CA LYS A 17 -8.49 8.20 8.68
C LYS A 17 -8.01 7.89 10.09
N ASN A 18 -7.00 8.64 10.53
CA ASN A 18 -6.47 8.57 11.89
C ASN A 18 -6.99 9.74 12.72
N VAL A 19 -7.06 9.51 14.02
CA VAL A 19 -7.39 10.54 15.02
C VAL A 19 -6.31 10.51 16.09
N ALA A 20 -5.68 11.66 16.34
CA ALA A 20 -4.65 11.81 17.37
C ALA A 20 -4.58 13.28 17.81
N PRO A 21 -4.04 13.57 19.00
CA PRO A 21 -3.77 14.95 19.42
C PRO A 21 -2.81 15.65 18.44
N ASN A 22 -3.00 16.96 18.26
CA ASN A 22 -2.22 17.74 17.29
C ASN A 22 -0.70 17.71 17.55
N GLU A 23 -0.28 17.60 18.79
CA GLU A 23 1.15 17.58 19.17
C GLU A 23 1.82 16.23 18.99
N THR A 24 1.07 15.18 18.64
CA THR A 24 1.60 13.82 18.47
C THR A 24 2.63 13.79 17.36
N PRO A 25 3.88 13.33 17.62
CA PRO A 25 4.84 13.08 16.56
C PRO A 25 4.33 12.00 15.60
N ALA A 26 4.46 12.26 14.32
CA ALA A 26 3.96 11.38 13.26
C ALA A 26 4.91 11.41 12.07
N ALA A 27 4.77 10.43 11.16
CA ALA A 27 5.56 10.38 9.94
C ALA A 27 4.90 11.18 8.82
N PHE A 28 5.67 11.99 8.12
CA PHE A 28 5.26 12.61 6.86
C PHE A 28 6.02 11.95 5.70
N ILE A 29 5.27 11.41 4.72
CA ILE A 29 5.85 10.69 3.57
C ILE A 29 5.45 11.38 2.26
N PRO A 30 6.30 12.27 1.72
CA PRO A 30 6.13 12.77 0.37
C PRO A 30 6.52 11.71 -0.67
N MET A 31 6.20 11.93 -1.96
CA MET A 31 6.41 10.92 -3.00
C MET A 31 7.89 10.53 -3.17
N ASP A 32 8.83 11.44 -2.95
CA ASP A 32 10.27 11.15 -3.04
C ASP A 32 10.77 10.21 -1.94
N CYS A 33 9.99 10.01 -0.88
CA CYS A 33 10.28 9.03 0.15
C CYS A 33 9.66 7.64 -0.13
N VAL A 34 8.89 7.50 -1.22
CA VAL A 34 8.30 6.23 -1.63
C VAL A 34 9.23 5.52 -2.60
N ASP A 35 9.74 4.38 -2.19
CA ASP A 35 10.68 3.59 -2.98
C ASP A 35 9.95 2.56 -3.86
N ALA A 36 10.61 2.14 -4.92
CA ALA A 36 10.15 1.07 -5.81
C ALA A 36 10.82 -0.27 -5.52
N THR A 37 11.62 -0.35 -4.46
CA THR A 37 12.30 -1.58 -4.08
C THR A 37 11.43 -2.46 -3.19
N TYR A 38 11.56 -3.74 -3.41
CA TYR A 38 10.88 -4.77 -2.65
C TYR A 38 11.19 -4.65 -1.15
N LEU A 39 10.14 -4.60 -0.32
CA LEU A 39 10.23 -4.42 1.12
C LEU A 39 11.15 -3.26 1.54
N SER A 40 11.09 -2.16 0.79
CA SER A 40 11.84 -0.96 1.10
C SER A 40 11.59 -0.49 2.54
N LYS A 41 12.61 0.12 3.12
CA LYS A 41 12.46 0.78 4.42
C LYS A 41 11.64 2.04 4.26
N ASN A 42 10.74 2.29 5.21
CA ASN A 42 10.00 3.53 5.23
C ASN A 42 10.95 4.68 5.55
N THR A 43 11.11 5.62 4.65
CA THR A 43 11.76 6.90 4.91
C THR A 43 10.68 7.96 5.08
N TYR A 44 10.89 8.87 6.01
CA TYR A 44 9.90 9.89 6.34
C TYR A 44 10.54 11.08 7.02
N HIS A 45 9.80 12.19 7.07
CA HIS A 45 10.13 13.33 7.91
C HIS A 45 9.22 13.29 9.14
N GLU A 46 9.77 13.51 10.33
CA GLU A 46 8.94 13.61 11.54
C GLU A 46 8.27 14.98 11.58
N ARG A 47 6.95 15.00 11.84
CA ARG A 47 6.13 16.20 11.95
C ARG A 47 5.10 16.01 13.06
N LYS A 48 4.57 17.12 13.58
CA LYS A 48 3.40 17.06 14.46
C LYS A 48 2.17 16.67 13.67
N TRP A 49 1.35 15.81 14.23
CA TRP A 49 0.12 15.35 13.56
C TRP A 49 -0.77 16.51 13.10
N GLY A 50 -0.91 17.56 13.93
CA GLY A 50 -1.69 18.74 13.60
C GLY A 50 -1.27 19.44 12.32
N ASP A 51 0.01 19.35 11.93
CA ASP A 51 0.56 19.99 10.74
C ASP A 51 0.32 19.19 9.46
N ILE A 52 0.01 17.90 9.59
CA ILE A 52 -0.10 16.99 8.44
C ILE A 52 -1.45 16.27 8.34
N LYS A 53 -2.35 16.43 9.30
CA LYS A 53 -3.63 15.72 9.30
C LYS A 53 -4.60 16.17 8.22
N ALA A 54 -4.48 17.42 7.73
CA ALA A 54 -5.35 17.98 6.71
C ALA A 54 -4.64 18.05 5.36
N GLY A 55 -5.35 17.71 4.29
CA GLY A 55 -4.82 17.82 2.92
C GLY A 55 -3.90 16.69 2.48
N PHE A 56 -3.70 15.65 3.31
CA PHE A 56 -2.84 14.52 3.00
C PHE A 56 -3.57 13.18 3.20
N THR A 57 -3.02 12.13 2.62
CA THR A 57 -3.51 10.76 2.80
C THR A 57 -2.98 10.20 4.11
N HIS A 58 -3.85 9.62 4.95
CA HIS A 58 -3.47 9.05 6.22
C HIS A 58 -3.06 7.58 6.10
N PHE A 59 -2.17 7.15 6.99
CA PHE A 59 -1.79 5.75 7.14
C PHE A 59 -1.33 5.47 8.57
N ALA A 60 -1.24 4.19 8.89
CA ALA A 60 -0.76 3.70 10.19
C ALA A 60 0.11 2.45 9.99
N ASP A 61 0.81 2.04 11.04
CA ASP A 61 1.61 0.81 11.02
C ASP A 61 0.76 -0.38 10.56
N GLY A 62 1.30 -1.17 9.65
CA GLY A 62 0.62 -2.33 9.06
C GLY A 62 -0.25 -2.03 7.85
N ASP A 63 -0.45 -0.78 7.50
CA ASP A 63 -1.11 -0.43 6.25
C ASP A 63 -0.19 -0.74 5.05
N VAL A 64 -0.80 -0.99 3.91
CA VAL A 64 -0.11 -1.17 2.63
C VAL A 64 -0.51 -0.02 1.71
N ALA A 65 0.45 0.62 1.08
CA ALA A 65 0.21 1.77 0.20
C ALA A 65 0.86 1.59 -1.15
N PHE A 66 0.25 2.15 -2.18
CA PHE A 66 0.86 2.22 -3.51
C PHE A 66 0.59 3.59 -4.15
N ALA A 67 1.50 4.00 -5.04
CA ALA A 67 1.34 5.22 -5.81
C ALA A 67 0.35 5.00 -6.96
N LYS A 68 -0.71 5.81 -7.00
CA LYS A 68 -1.77 5.69 -8.02
C LYS A 68 -1.53 6.51 -9.29
N ILE A 69 -0.42 7.25 -9.35
CA ILE A 69 -0.08 8.16 -10.46
C ILE A 69 1.05 7.58 -11.33
N THR A 70 0.97 7.79 -12.64
CA THR A 70 2.03 7.42 -13.58
C THR A 70 3.21 8.39 -13.50
N PRO A 71 4.48 7.97 -13.69
CA PRO A 71 4.92 6.58 -13.91
C PRO A 71 5.13 5.78 -12.62
N CYS A 72 4.89 6.37 -11.46
CA CYS A 72 5.16 5.73 -10.17
C CYS A 72 4.39 4.41 -9.99
N PHE A 73 3.15 4.36 -10.48
CA PHE A 73 2.34 3.13 -10.45
C PHE A 73 2.99 2.02 -11.27
N GLN A 74 3.40 2.30 -12.51
CA GLN A 74 4.06 1.30 -13.37
C GLN A 74 5.41 0.87 -12.80
N ASN A 75 6.10 1.76 -12.10
CA ASN A 75 7.36 1.47 -11.40
C ASN A 75 7.14 0.72 -10.09
N ARG A 76 5.90 0.38 -9.76
CA ARG A 76 5.53 -0.38 -8.58
C ARG A 76 5.97 0.27 -7.27
N LYS A 77 5.93 1.60 -7.21
CA LYS A 77 6.16 2.34 -5.95
C LYS A 77 5.07 1.99 -4.96
N SER A 78 5.44 1.20 -3.98
CA SER A 78 4.54 0.64 -2.96
C SER A 78 5.31 0.34 -1.69
N MET A 79 4.61 0.18 -0.57
CA MET A 79 5.26 -0.08 0.71
C MET A 79 4.28 -0.66 1.72
N ILE A 80 4.85 -1.31 2.73
CA ILE A 80 4.16 -1.62 3.98
C ILE A 80 4.65 -0.59 5.01
N LEU A 81 3.73 0.10 5.66
CA LEU A 81 4.06 1.10 6.68
C LEU A 81 4.44 0.39 7.98
N ARG A 82 5.63 0.66 8.50
CA ARG A 82 6.17 0.03 9.71
C ARG A 82 7.00 1.02 10.52
N ASN A 83 6.95 0.86 11.83
CA ASN A 83 7.80 1.59 12.78
C ASN A 83 7.68 3.11 12.65
N LEU A 84 6.47 3.59 12.41
CA LEU A 84 6.19 5.01 12.36
C LEU A 84 6.15 5.61 13.76
N PRO A 85 6.53 6.89 13.94
CA PRO A 85 6.36 7.57 15.22
C PRO A 85 4.90 7.48 15.69
N ASN A 86 4.67 6.97 16.89
CA ASN A 86 3.33 6.69 17.43
C ASN A 86 2.43 5.84 16.52
N GLY A 87 3.02 5.14 15.56
CA GLY A 87 2.33 4.25 14.64
C GLY A 87 1.47 4.92 13.60
N ILE A 88 1.59 6.23 13.40
CA ILE A 88 0.73 6.98 12.46
C ILE A 88 1.54 7.91 11.57
N GLY A 89 0.92 8.27 10.45
CA GLY A 89 1.46 9.27 9.56
C GLY A 89 0.46 9.74 8.50
N ALA A 90 0.95 10.63 7.68
CA ALA A 90 0.25 11.13 6.51
C ALA A 90 1.26 11.45 5.41
N GLY A 91 0.81 11.51 4.18
CA GLY A 91 1.71 11.75 3.06
C GLY A 91 0.98 12.19 1.81
N THR A 92 1.68 12.13 0.70
CA THR A 92 1.18 12.58 -0.59
C THR A 92 -0.20 12.00 -0.91
N THR A 93 -1.06 12.83 -1.48
CA THR A 93 -2.39 12.42 -1.96
C THR A 93 -2.33 11.47 -3.15
N GLU A 94 -1.16 11.27 -3.73
CA GLU A 94 -0.95 10.29 -4.80
C GLU A 94 -0.79 8.85 -4.29
N LEU A 95 -0.75 8.66 -2.96
CA LEU A 95 -0.82 7.33 -2.36
C LEU A 95 -2.26 6.88 -2.18
N LYS A 96 -2.49 5.60 -2.46
CA LYS A 96 -3.69 4.88 -2.06
C LYS A 96 -3.33 3.91 -0.96
N VAL A 97 -4.06 3.96 0.15
CA VAL A 97 -3.74 3.21 1.37
C VAL A 97 -4.81 2.15 1.63
N LEU A 98 -4.36 0.92 1.89
CA LEU A 98 -5.19 -0.23 2.18
C LEU A 98 -4.90 -0.73 3.59
N ARG A 99 -5.95 -0.80 4.40
CA ARG A 99 -5.88 -1.38 5.76
C ARG A 99 -6.73 -2.64 5.79
N PRO A 100 -6.14 -3.84 5.77
CA PRO A 100 -6.91 -5.08 5.85
C PRO A 100 -7.79 -5.13 7.10
N TYR A 101 -9.01 -5.65 6.93
CA TYR A 101 -9.90 -5.88 8.06
C TYR A 101 -9.42 -7.09 8.87
N GLY A 102 -9.33 -6.93 10.18
CA GLY A 102 -8.96 -8.01 11.08
C GLY A 102 -7.58 -8.61 10.77
N LYS A 103 -7.45 -9.92 10.99
CA LYS A 103 -6.20 -10.67 10.75
C LYS A 103 -6.38 -11.68 9.61
N THR A 104 -6.99 -11.28 8.53
CA THR A 104 -7.34 -12.17 7.41
C THR A 104 -6.36 -12.10 6.25
N ILE A 105 -5.53 -11.05 6.18
CA ILE A 105 -4.60 -10.83 5.08
C ILE A 105 -3.19 -10.60 5.63
N ASN A 106 -2.24 -11.39 5.10
CA ASN A 106 -0.82 -11.16 5.26
C ASN A 106 -0.40 -9.91 4.48
N ARG A 107 0.31 -8.97 5.11
CA ARG A 107 0.66 -7.68 4.49
C ARG A 107 1.59 -7.84 3.29
N GLU A 108 2.54 -8.74 3.37
CA GLU A 108 3.47 -9.01 2.28
C GLU A 108 2.75 -9.67 1.09
N TYR A 109 1.83 -10.58 1.36
CA TYR A 109 0.99 -11.19 0.33
C TYR A 109 0.19 -10.12 -0.43
N LEU A 110 -0.41 -9.17 0.29
CA LEU A 110 -1.13 -8.05 -0.32
C LEU A 110 -0.18 -7.17 -1.14
N LEU A 111 1.00 -6.84 -0.61
CA LEU A 111 1.99 -6.05 -1.32
C LEU A 111 2.39 -6.72 -2.64
N PHE A 112 2.69 -8.02 -2.63
CA PHE A 112 3.06 -8.76 -3.83
C PHE A 112 1.93 -8.81 -4.86
N PHE A 113 0.69 -8.90 -4.40
CA PHE A 113 -0.47 -8.79 -5.29
C PHE A 113 -0.51 -7.42 -6.00
N LEU A 114 -0.32 -6.34 -5.25
CA LEU A 114 -0.32 -4.98 -5.80
C LEU A 114 0.85 -4.72 -6.76
N GLU A 115 1.94 -5.44 -6.62
CA GLU A 115 3.10 -5.37 -7.50
C GLU A 115 3.03 -6.37 -8.67
N SER A 116 2.03 -7.24 -8.68
CA SER A 116 1.90 -8.30 -9.70
C SER A 116 1.55 -7.74 -11.07
N PRO A 117 1.97 -8.42 -12.16
CA PRO A 117 1.52 -8.08 -13.51
C PRO A 117 0.00 -8.04 -13.64
N TYR A 118 -0.70 -8.97 -13.00
CA TYR A 118 -2.16 -9.04 -12.98
C TYR A 118 -2.79 -7.73 -12.50
N PHE A 119 -2.22 -7.10 -11.46
CA PHE A 119 -2.70 -5.83 -10.93
C PHE A 119 -2.22 -4.64 -11.77
N VAL A 120 -0.92 -4.61 -12.10
CA VAL A 120 -0.28 -3.43 -12.71
C VAL A 120 -0.58 -3.32 -14.20
N GLU A 121 -0.51 -4.42 -14.95
CA GLU A 121 -0.62 -4.37 -16.41
C GLU A 121 -2.08 -4.25 -16.88
N GLU A 122 -3.05 -4.68 -16.08
CA GLU A 122 -4.47 -4.54 -16.43
C GLU A 122 -5.07 -3.20 -15.99
N ALA A 123 -4.28 -2.34 -15.36
CA ALA A 123 -4.77 -1.07 -14.85
C ALA A 123 -5.24 -0.13 -15.96
N VAL A 124 -6.34 0.57 -15.70
CA VAL A 124 -6.92 1.58 -16.59
C VAL A 124 -6.67 2.96 -16.00
N PHE A 125 -6.25 3.89 -16.83
CA PHE A 125 -5.81 5.23 -16.43
C PHE A 125 -6.71 6.33 -17.00
N LYS A 126 -6.73 7.46 -16.28
CA LYS A 126 -7.42 8.69 -16.67
C LYS A 126 -6.51 9.89 -16.38
N GLY A 127 -6.52 10.86 -17.27
CA GLY A 127 -5.73 12.08 -17.13
C GLY A 127 -5.06 12.51 -18.43
N THR A 128 -4.15 13.47 -18.33
CA THR A 128 -3.37 13.97 -19.48
C THR A 128 -2.24 13.02 -19.84
N ALA A 129 -1.65 13.21 -21.03
CA ALA A 129 -0.58 12.35 -21.52
C ALA A 129 0.62 12.24 -20.56
N ASN A 130 0.90 13.31 -19.82
CA ASN A 130 2.08 13.39 -18.95
C ASN A 130 1.78 13.02 -17.49
N GLN A 131 0.51 12.92 -17.11
CA GLN A 131 0.15 12.66 -15.72
C GLN A 131 -1.22 11.96 -15.67
N GLN A 132 -1.18 10.65 -15.49
CA GLN A 132 -2.38 9.82 -15.42
C GLN A 132 -2.47 9.15 -14.06
N ARG A 133 -3.70 8.89 -13.62
CA ARG A 133 -4.01 8.13 -12.40
C ARG A 133 -4.87 6.93 -12.74
N ILE A 134 -4.75 5.86 -11.96
CA ILE A 134 -5.67 4.73 -12.10
C ILE A 134 -7.10 5.23 -11.88
N ILE A 135 -8.04 4.68 -12.63
CA ILE A 135 -9.44 5.08 -12.51
C ILE A 135 -9.99 4.69 -11.12
N SER A 136 -10.94 5.49 -10.65
CA SER A 136 -11.69 5.16 -9.44
C SER A 136 -12.39 3.82 -9.59
N GLY A 137 -12.28 2.97 -8.60
CA GLY A 137 -12.91 1.64 -8.60
C GLY A 137 -12.07 0.51 -9.20
N TYR A 138 -10.96 0.79 -9.90
CA TYR A 138 -10.12 -0.27 -10.44
C TYR A 138 -9.62 -1.22 -9.34
N MET A 139 -8.93 -0.68 -8.34
CA MET A 139 -8.39 -1.47 -7.23
C MET A 139 -9.52 -2.09 -6.40
N GLU A 140 -10.55 -1.30 -6.11
CA GLU A 140 -11.67 -1.71 -5.26
C GLU A 140 -12.42 -2.93 -5.82
N ASN A 141 -12.59 -2.98 -7.14
CA ASN A 141 -13.32 -4.04 -7.84
C ASN A 141 -12.43 -5.18 -8.33
N LYS A 142 -11.10 -5.05 -8.22
CA LYS A 142 -10.18 -6.09 -8.67
C LYS A 142 -10.40 -7.35 -7.86
N LEU A 143 -10.50 -8.49 -8.54
CA LEU A 143 -10.62 -9.78 -7.88
C LEU A 143 -9.28 -10.14 -7.24
N PHE A 144 -9.34 -10.49 -5.97
CA PHE A 144 -8.21 -10.80 -5.13
C PHE A 144 -8.31 -12.25 -4.67
N PRO A 145 -7.28 -13.07 -4.92
CA PRO A 145 -7.29 -14.45 -4.45
C PRO A 145 -7.00 -14.49 -2.95
N LEU A 146 -7.95 -15.02 -2.19
CA LEU A 146 -7.89 -15.07 -0.73
C LEU A 146 -7.80 -16.52 -0.25
N PRO A 147 -6.60 -17.09 -0.18
CA PRO A 147 -6.40 -18.37 0.48
C PRO A 147 -6.40 -18.22 2.00
N PRO A 148 -6.40 -19.32 2.76
CA PRO A 148 -6.18 -19.23 4.21
C PRO A 148 -4.89 -18.50 4.55
N LEU A 149 -4.84 -17.86 5.71
CA LEU A 149 -3.72 -17.02 6.14
C LEU A 149 -2.38 -17.78 6.11
N SER A 150 -2.37 -19.04 6.53
CA SER A 150 -1.18 -19.90 6.49
C SER A 150 -0.64 -20.10 5.06
N GLU A 151 -1.52 -20.22 4.09
CA GLU A 151 -1.15 -20.35 2.68
C GLU A 151 -0.62 -19.02 2.12
N GLN A 152 -1.24 -17.89 2.47
CA GLN A 152 -0.72 -16.56 2.13
C GLN A 152 0.69 -16.39 2.64
N GLN A 153 0.94 -16.78 3.88
CA GLN A 153 2.26 -16.70 4.51
C GLN A 153 3.28 -17.57 3.78
N ARG A 154 2.90 -18.81 3.43
CA ARG A 154 3.76 -19.72 2.67
C ARG A 154 4.12 -19.14 1.31
N ILE A 155 3.17 -18.57 0.60
CA ILE A 155 3.39 -17.93 -0.70
C ILE A 155 4.33 -16.73 -0.54
N SER A 156 4.11 -15.87 0.45
CA SER A 156 4.95 -14.70 0.72
C SER A 156 6.41 -15.12 0.99
N GLU A 157 6.62 -16.15 1.79
CA GLU A 157 7.96 -16.65 2.09
C GLU A 157 8.65 -17.18 0.82
N LYS A 158 7.93 -17.88 -0.06
CA LYS A 158 8.47 -18.35 -1.33
C LYS A 158 8.87 -17.21 -2.26
N ILE A 159 8.09 -16.16 -2.33
CA ILE A 159 8.41 -14.98 -3.12
C ILE A 159 9.66 -14.29 -2.56
N LYS A 160 9.76 -14.15 -1.24
CA LYS A 160 10.93 -13.56 -0.58
C LYS A 160 12.20 -14.38 -0.85
N GLU A 161 12.12 -15.71 -0.80
CA GLU A 161 13.23 -16.59 -1.16
C GLU A 161 13.68 -16.35 -2.62
N ALA A 162 12.72 -16.25 -3.55
CA ALA A 162 13.02 -15.99 -4.95
C ALA A 162 13.73 -14.65 -5.15
N TYR A 163 13.29 -13.60 -4.47
CA TYR A 163 13.95 -12.30 -4.53
C TYR A 163 15.39 -12.35 -4.01
N LYS A 164 15.65 -13.08 -2.92
CA LYS A 164 17.02 -13.27 -2.42
C LYS A 164 17.93 -13.95 -3.45
N LEU A 165 17.42 -14.94 -4.18
CA LEU A 165 18.19 -15.69 -5.20
C LEU A 165 18.60 -14.79 -6.36
N ILE A 166 17.86 -13.74 -6.67
CA ILE A 166 18.19 -12.80 -7.76
C ILE A 166 18.84 -11.51 -7.25
N GLY A 167 19.24 -11.46 -5.98
CA GLY A 167 19.98 -10.33 -5.41
C GLY A 167 19.14 -9.11 -5.02
N MET A 168 17.87 -9.32 -4.79
CA MET A 168 16.94 -8.24 -4.39
C MET A 168 16.63 -8.27 -2.88
#